data_49095d6cb7c332d80462417d9397adbc
#
_entry.id   49095d6cb7c332d80462417d9397adbc
#
_cell.length_a   1.000
_cell.length_b   1.000
_cell.length_c   1.000
_cell.angle_alpha   90.00
_cell.angle_beta   90.00
_cell.angle_gamma   90.00
#
_symmetry.space_group_name_H-M   'P 1'
#
loop_
_entity.id
_entity.type
_entity.pdbx_description
1 polymer ?
#
loop_
_entity_poly.entity_id
_entity_poly.type
_entity_poly.pdbx_seq_one_letter_code
_entity_poly.pdbx_strand_id
1 'polypeptide(L)'
;MAQERCPFCLNLCEENICPHCGGERDAAVAESTRAQARAVNSLLTGRYQIGRVLSVNGEGITYLGYDIQDDARVVIREYFPKGLCTRQA
;
A
#
# COMPACT_ATOMS: atom_id res chain seq x y z
N MET A 1 14.69 -6.73 7.91
CA MET A 1 13.46 -6.93 7.14
C MET A 1 12.29 -6.32 7.87
N ALA A 2 11.41 -5.68 7.14
CA ALA A 2 10.22 -5.12 7.75
C ALA A 2 9.24 -6.23 8.09
N GLN A 3 8.57 -6.12 9.23
CA GLN A 3 7.53 -7.05 9.62
C GLN A 3 6.26 -6.72 8.86
N GLU A 4 5.39 -7.72 8.69
CA GLU A 4 4.14 -7.49 8.01
C GLU A 4 3.20 -6.67 8.87
N ARG A 5 2.48 -5.77 8.20
CA ARG A 5 1.51 -4.91 8.86
C ARG A 5 0.17 -5.05 8.18
N CYS A 6 -0.88 -4.81 8.94
CA CYS A 6 -2.23 -4.79 8.38
C CYS A 6 -2.33 -3.64 7.37
N PRO A 7 -2.79 -3.91 6.14
CA PRO A 7 -2.86 -2.84 5.14
C PRO A 7 -3.94 -1.79 5.43
N PHE A 8 -4.78 -2.00 6.44
CA PHE A 8 -5.84 -1.07 6.78
C PHE A 8 -5.48 -0.18 7.97
N CYS A 9 -4.93 -0.75 9.05
CA CYS A 9 -4.61 0.05 10.24
C CYS A 9 -3.13 0.18 10.49
N LEU A 10 -2.31 -0.61 9.78
CA LEU A 10 -0.85 -0.57 9.83
C LEU A 10 -0.25 -0.97 11.17
N ASN A 11 -1.03 -1.58 12.04
CA ASN A 11 -0.48 -2.25 13.20
C ASN A 11 0.18 -3.54 12.76
N LEU A 12 1.16 -3.99 13.52
CA LEU A 12 1.81 -5.26 13.21
C LEU A 12 0.77 -6.37 13.24
N CYS A 13 0.69 -7.14 12.16
CA CYS A 13 -0.33 -8.16 12.03
C CYS A 13 0.09 -9.12 10.94
N GLU A 14 0.18 -10.40 11.28
CA GLU A 14 0.53 -11.43 10.31
C GLU A 14 -0.68 -12.25 9.89
N GLU A 15 -1.85 -11.97 10.47
CA GLU A 15 -3.06 -12.72 10.16
C GLU A 15 -3.80 -12.07 9.00
N ASN A 16 -4.60 -12.88 8.30
CA ASN A 16 -5.37 -12.36 7.18
C ASN A 16 -6.42 -11.36 7.64
N ILE A 17 -7.09 -11.64 8.77
CA ILE A 17 -8.06 -10.71 9.34
C ILE A 17 -7.43 -10.09 10.57
N CYS A 18 -7.29 -8.79 10.55
CA CYS A 18 -6.60 -8.05 11.59
C CYS A 18 -7.45 -8.03 12.86
N PRO A 19 -6.89 -8.45 14.01
CA PRO A 19 -7.65 -8.39 15.24
C PRO A 19 -7.87 -6.98 15.77
N HIS A 20 -7.15 -6.00 15.22
CA HIS A 20 -7.28 -4.62 15.69
C HIS A 20 -8.38 -3.86 14.95
N CYS A 21 -8.49 -4.04 13.65
CA CYS A 21 -9.44 -3.25 12.86
C CYS A 21 -10.43 -4.11 12.08
N GLY A 22 -10.21 -5.41 12.01
CA GLY A 22 -11.09 -6.30 11.26
C GLY A 22 -10.88 -6.30 9.76
N GLY A 23 -9.87 -5.60 9.26
CA GLY A 23 -9.60 -5.56 7.83
C GLY A 23 -9.07 -6.89 7.32
N GLU A 24 -9.44 -7.24 6.09
CA GLU A 24 -9.04 -8.50 5.49
C GLU A 24 -7.90 -8.25 4.51
N ARG A 25 -6.75 -8.87 4.76
CA ARG A 25 -5.55 -8.66 3.94
C ARG A 25 -5.79 -9.10 2.49
N ASP A 26 -6.47 -10.21 2.30
CA ASP A 26 -6.70 -10.71 0.95
C ASP A 26 -7.49 -9.73 0.10
N ALA A 27 -8.42 -9.00 0.72
CA ALA A 27 -9.18 -7.99 0.00
C ALA A 27 -8.27 -6.85 -0.46
N ALA A 28 -7.35 -6.43 0.40
CA ALA A 28 -6.40 -5.37 0.04
C ALA A 28 -5.45 -5.84 -1.05
N VAL A 29 -4.99 -7.08 -0.98
CA VAL A 29 -4.10 -7.64 -2.00
C VAL A 29 -4.83 -7.71 -3.34
N ALA A 30 -6.07 -8.15 -3.34
CA ALA A 30 -6.84 -8.25 -4.57
C ALA A 30 -7.05 -6.86 -5.20
N GLU A 31 -7.35 -5.86 -4.40
CA GLU A 31 -7.52 -4.50 -4.88
C GLU A 31 -6.21 -3.96 -5.46
N SER A 32 -5.10 -4.22 -4.78
CA SER A 32 -3.79 -3.81 -5.24
C SER A 32 -3.47 -4.44 -6.60
N THR A 33 -3.79 -5.70 -6.76
CA THR A 33 -3.56 -6.40 -8.03
C THR A 33 -4.42 -5.83 -9.15
N ARG A 34 -5.70 -5.56 -8.88
CA ARG A 34 -6.60 -4.99 -9.88
C ARG A 34 -6.14 -3.61 -10.32
N ALA A 35 -5.59 -2.83 -9.40
CA ALA A 35 -5.12 -1.50 -9.70
C ALA A 35 -3.72 -1.49 -10.31
N GLN A 36 -3.09 -2.66 -10.42
CA GLN A 36 -1.70 -2.78 -10.87
C GLN A 36 -0.79 -1.91 -10.00
N ALA A 37 -1.08 -1.90 -8.72
CA ALA A 37 -0.38 -1.09 -7.75
C ALA A 37 0.78 -1.87 -7.15
N ARG A 38 1.55 -1.20 -6.29
CA ARG A 38 2.63 -1.85 -5.58
C ARG A 38 2.06 -2.88 -4.62
N ALA A 39 2.82 -3.95 -4.40
CA ALA A 39 2.35 -5.02 -3.55
C ALA A 39 2.19 -4.57 -2.11
N VAL A 40 1.15 -5.08 -1.45
CA VAL A 40 0.96 -4.86 -0.02
C VAL A 40 2.18 -5.36 0.73
N ASN A 41 2.63 -4.59 1.70
CA ASN A 41 3.80 -4.84 2.54
C ASN A 41 5.14 -4.74 1.81
N SER A 42 5.15 -4.32 0.55
CA SER A 42 6.41 -4.04 -0.12
C SER A 42 7.00 -2.73 0.43
N LEU A 43 8.29 -2.56 0.23
CA LEU A 43 8.98 -1.37 0.72
C LEU A 43 9.31 -0.45 -0.42
N LEU A 44 9.00 0.83 -0.23
CA LEU A 44 9.37 1.88 -1.17
C LEU A 44 10.61 2.57 -0.60
N THR A 45 11.68 2.58 -1.37
CA THR A 45 12.98 3.14 -0.99
C THR A 45 13.53 2.57 0.32
N GLY A 46 13.05 1.38 0.72
CA GLY A 46 13.51 0.75 1.96
C GLY A 46 13.00 1.41 3.21
N ARG A 47 12.10 2.39 3.10
CA ARG A 47 11.63 3.16 4.25
C ARG A 47 10.12 3.11 4.43
N TYR A 48 9.37 3.14 3.34
CA TYR A 48 7.91 3.23 3.42
C TYR A 48 7.30 1.89 3.07
N GLN A 49 6.53 1.34 3.97
CA GLN A 49 5.85 0.07 3.75
C GLN A 49 4.47 0.34 3.17
N ILE A 50 4.16 -0.30 2.06
CA ILE A 50 2.92 -0.05 1.33
C ILE A 50 1.77 -0.78 2.00
N GLY A 51 0.68 -0.09 2.26
CA GLY A 51 -0.56 -0.68 2.74
C GLY A 51 -1.57 -0.81 1.61
N ARG A 52 -2.84 -0.51 1.92
CA ARG A 52 -3.89 -0.65 0.92
C ARG A 52 -3.93 0.54 -0.02
N VAL A 53 -4.51 0.34 -1.20
CA VAL A 53 -4.77 1.42 -2.14
C VAL A 53 -5.95 2.23 -1.64
N LEU A 54 -5.77 3.54 -1.54
CA LEU A 54 -6.84 4.45 -1.13
C LEU A 54 -7.61 4.97 -2.32
N SER A 55 -6.91 5.29 -3.42
CA SER A 55 -7.58 5.75 -4.63
C SER A 55 -6.69 5.55 -5.83
N VAL A 56 -7.32 5.47 -6.99
CA VAL A 56 -6.63 5.36 -8.28
C VAL A 56 -7.31 6.33 -9.22
N ASN A 57 -6.51 7.14 -9.93
CA ASN A 57 -7.07 8.01 -10.96
C ASN A 57 -6.07 8.11 -12.10
N GLY A 58 -6.37 8.97 -13.08
CA GLY A 58 -5.52 9.07 -14.25
C GLY A 58 -4.14 9.63 -13.99
N GLU A 59 -3.93 10.22 -12.84
CA GLU A 59 -2.65 10.82 -12.50
C GLU A 59 -1.77 9.90 -11.66
N GLY A 60 -2.35 8.94 -10.98
CA GLY A 60 -1.56 8.06 -10.15
C GLY A 60 -2.37 7.28 -9.16
N ILE A 61 -1.68 6.74 -8.18
CA ILE A 61 -2.27 5.87 -7.16
C ILE A 61 -1.90 6.43 -5.79
N THR A 62 -2.89 6.45 -4.90
CA THR A 62 -2.68 6.87 -3.52
C THR A 62 -2.78 5.65 -2.60
N TYR A 63 -1.81 5.50 -1.72
CA TYR A 63 -1.72 4.37 -0.80
C TYR A 63 -1.75 4.84 0.63
N LEU A 64 -2.28 3.99 1.50
CA LEU A 64 -1.99 4.11 2.92
C LEU A 64 -0.65 3.42 3.15
N GLY A 65 0.24 4.03 3.91
CA GLY A 65 1.56 3.47 4.12
C GLY A 65 2.07 3.70 5.53
N TYR A 66 3.22 3.14 5.81
CA TYR A 66 3.85 3.26 7.11
C TYR A 66 5.32 3.63 6.94
N ASP A 67 5.72 4.71 7.61
CA ASP A 67 7.11 5.14 7.62
C ASP A 67 7.82 4.39 8.74
N ILE A 68 8.60 3.39 8.39
CA ILE A 68 9.22 2.54 9.40
C ILE A 68 10.36 3.25 10.11
N GLN A 69 10.90 4.31 9.53
CA GLN A 69 11.95 5.07 10.18
C GLN A 69 11.40 5.99 11.26
N ASP A 70 10.29 6.66 10.97
CA ASP A 70 9.65 7.57 11.92
C ASP A 70 8.55 6.90 12.73
N ASP A 71 8.23 5.64 12.44
CA ASP A 71 7.21 4.87 13.14
C ASP A 71 5.88 5.59 13.08
N ALA A 72 5.47 5.99 11.88
CA ALA A 72 4.26 6.78 11.68
C ALA A 72 3.51 6.33 10.44
N ARG A 73 2.18 6.45 10.48
CA ARG A 73 1.34 6.20 9.31
C ARG A 73 1.43 7.40 8.39
N VAL A 74 1.47 7.12 7.08
CA VAL A 74 1.61 8.17 6.07
C VAL A 74 0.69 7.85 4.90
N VAL A 75 0.48 8.83 4.05
CA VAL A 75 -0.20 8.66 2.77
C VAL A 75 0.85 8.82 1.70
N ILE A 76 0.92 7.85 0.79
CA ILE A 76 1.93 7.81 -0.25
C ILE A 76 1.22 8.01 -1.59
N ARG A 77 1.72 8.93 -2.39
CA ARG A 77 1.17 9.17 -3.73
C ARG A 77 2.21 8.79 -4.76
N GLU A 78 1.79 7.99 -5.71
CA GLU A 78 2.63 7.59 -6.83
C GLU A 78 2.03 8.19 -8.09
N TYR A 79 2.77 9.11 -8.72
CA TYR A 79 2.29 9.78 -9.92
C TYR A 79 2.79 9.05 -11.16
N PHE A 80 1.92 8.90 -12.14
CA PHE A 80 2.31 8.32 -13.41
C PHE A 80 3.04 9.38 -14.21
N PRO A 81 4.11 9.00 -14.92
CA PRO A 81 4.85 9.96 -15.72
C PRO A 81 3.98 10.49 -16.87
N LYS A 82 3.91 11.78 -16.99
CA LYS A 82 3.18 12.39 -18.09
C LYS A 82 3.86 12.08 -19.40
N GLY A 83 3.05 11.75 -20.39
CA GLY A 83 3.59 11.42 -21.68
C GLY A 83 4.22 10.06 -21.79
N LEU A 84 4.32 9.36 -20.68
CA LEU A 84 4.87 8.02 -20.66
C LEU A 84 3.89 7.02 -20.16
N CYS A 85 2.63 7.32 -20.24
CA CYS A 85 1.64 6.47 -19.67
C CYS A 85 1.39 5.22 -20.46
N THR A 86 2.18 4.95 -21.43
CA THR A 86 2.06 3.72 -22.18
C THR A 86 2.17 2.50 -21.30
N ARG A 87 2.84 2.66 -20.19
CA ARG A 87 2.96 1.52 -19.32
C ARG A 87 1.68 1.15 -18.66
N GLN A 88 0.73 2.01 -18.73
CA GLN A 88 -0.48 1.68 -18.13
C GLN A 88 -1.14 0.63 -18.85
N ALA A 89 -0.77 0.44 -19.86
CA ALA A 89 -1.51 -0.61 -20.50
C ALA A 89 -1.87 -1.65 -19.57
#